data_38dd26510b196bb5f76cdcfd2e3606d7
#
_entry.id   38dd26510b196bb5f76cdcfd2e3606d7
#
_cell.length_a   1.000
_cell.length_b   1.000
_cell.length_c   1.000
_cell.angle_alpha   90.00
_cell.angle_beta   90.00
_cell.angle_gamma   90.00
#
_symmetry.space_group_name_H-M   'P 1'
#
loop_
_entity.id
_entity.type
_entity.pdbx_description
1 polymer ?
#
loop_
_entity_poly.entity_id
_entity_poly.type
_entity_poly.pdbx_seq_one_letter_code
_entity_poly.pdbx_strand_id
1 'polypeptide(L)'
;MNRRLFLALALLCVLAGCEQPLAPTPPNGPCKRPVMLVFTASWCGPCKEQKPLMAQIEAAGVDVRVYDVDENPAMARRYGITATPTYIFYLCGRNPLRTNNASEVLVIVRNGWGCR
;
A
#
# COMPACT_ATOMS: atom_id res chain seq x y z
N MET A 1 23.01 28.04 -27.55
CA MET A 1 22.84 27.31 -26.31
C MET A 1 24.10 26.50 -26.03
N ASN A 2 24.82 26.85 -24.98
CA ASN A 2 26.12 26.28 -24.68
C ASN A 2 26.02 24.84 -24.14
N ARG A 3 26.60 23.87 -24.85
CA ARG A 3 26.70 22.46 -24.40
C ARG A 3 27.30 22.34 -22.99
N ARG A 4 28.12 23.31 -22.57
CA ARG A 4 28.73 23.37 -21.23
C ARG A 4 27.71 23.67 -20.14
N LEU A 5 26.65 24.41 -20.43
CA LEU A 5 25.57 24.72 -19.47
C LEU A 5 24.68 23.50 -19.21
N PHE A 6 24.42 22.69 -20.25
CA PHE A 6 23.66 21.43 -20.13
C PHE A 6 24.37 20.38 -19.29
N LEU A 7 25.69 20.29 -19.45
CA LEU A 7 26.51 19.36 -18.66
C LEU A 7 26.58 19.78 -17.18
N ALA A 8 26.60 21.07 -16.88
CA ALA A 8 26.59 21.60 -15.53
C ALA A 8 25.24 21.35 -14.83
N LEU A 9 24.11 21.50 -15.54
CA LEU A 9 22.79 21.20 -15.00
C LEU A 9 22.60 19.69 -14.76
N ALA A 10 23.08 18.84 -15.66
CA ALA A 10 23.03 17.39 -15.49
C ALA A 10 23.87 16.93 -14.31
N LEU A 11 25.03 17.57 -14.08
CA LEU A 11 25.88 17.25 -12.93
C LEU A 11 25.27 17.68 -11.59
N LEU A 12 24.52 18.79 -11.58
CA LEU A 12 23.80 19.27 -10.39
C LEU A 12 22.66 18.33 -9.98
N CYS A 13 21.96 17.72 -10.95
CA CYS A 13 20.92 16.73 -10.68
C CYS A 13 21.47 15.45 -10.03
N VAL A 14 22.67 15.04 -10.40
CA VAL A 14 23.33 13.85 -9.81
C VAL A 14 23.76 14.11 -8.38
N LEU A 15 24.14 15.34 -8.02
CA LEU A 15 24.58 15.71 -6.68
C LEU A 15 23.42 16.07 -5.74
N ALA A 16 22.26 16.48 -6.26
CA ALA A 16 21.08 16.82 -5.48
C ALA A 16 20.21 15.61 -5.10
N GLY A 17 20.60 14.39 -5.52
CA GLY A 17 19.83 13.18 -5.27
C GLY A 17 18.37 13.36 -5.72
N CYS A 18 18.06 13.09 -6.99
CA CYS A 18 16.67 12.87 -7.37
C CYS A 18 16.18 11.62 -6.65
N GLU A 19 15.80 11.76 -5.39
CA GLU A 19 15.10 10.71 -4.66
C GLU A 19 13.75 10.53 -5.35
N GLN A 20 13.69 9.54 -6.21
CA GLN A 20 12.40 9.04 -6.66
C GLN A 20 11.63 8.60 -5.42
N PRO A 21 10.37 9.01 -5.26
CA PRO A 21 9.55 8.48 -4.18
C PRO A 21 9.49 6.96 -4.34
N LEU A 22 10.29 6.26 -3.56
CA LEU A 22 10.24 4.81 -3.46
C LEU A 22 8.81 4.41 -3.13
N ALA A 23 8.28 3.44 -3.86
CA ALA A 23 7.02 2.80 -3.47
C ALA A 23 7.08 2.49 -1.96
N PRO A 24 6.00 2.76 -1.21
CA PRO A 24 6.00 2.55 0.22
C PRO A 24 6.45 1.13 0.53
N THR A 25 7.58 1.01 1.20
CA THR A 25 8.10 -0.29 1.65
C THR A 25 7.09 -0.93 2.59
N PRO A 26 6.88 -2.24 2.47
CA PRO A 26 6.02 -2.95 3.42
C PRO A 26 6.56 -2.70 4.84
N PRO A 27 5.68 -2.45 5.79
CA PRO A 27 6.05 -1.99 7.12
C PRO A 27 6.89 -2.98 7.95
N ASN A 28 7.21 -4.17 7.43
CA ASN A 28 7.81 -5.27 8.18
C ASN A 28 9.09 -5.89 7.61
N GLY A 29 9.87 -5.19 6.80
CA GLY A 29 11.12 -5.77 6.28
C GLY A 29 10.89 -7.01 5.40
N PRO A 30 11.83 -7.99 5.38
CA PRO A 30 11.68 -9.19 4.58
C PRO A 30 10.42 -9.96 4.98
N CYS A 31 9.55 -10.17 4.01
CA CYS A 31 8.20 -10.63 4.16
C CYS A 31 8.12 -12.04 4.74
N LYS A 32 7.74 -12.16 6.00
CA LYS A 32 7.48 -13.47 6.65
C LYS A 32 6.02 -13.89 6.48
N ARG A 33 5.12 -12.96 6.32
CA ARG A 33 3.69 -13.18 6.09
C ARG A 33 3.09 -11.99 5.35
N PRO A 34 1.99 -12.18 4.61
CA PRO A 34 1.34 -11.08 3.91
C PRO A 34 0.78 -10.04 4.88
N VAL A 35 0.79 -8.79 4.45
CA VAL A 35 0.28 -7.65 5.20
C VAL A 35 -0.78 -6.95 4.36
N MET A 36 -1.91 -6.60 4.96
CA MET A 36 -2.93 -5.78 4.33
C MET A 36 -3.11 -4.47 5.09
N LEU A 37 -2.87 -3.35 4.41
CA LEU A 37 -3.23 -2.05 4.91
C LEU A 37 -4.67 -1.73 4.50
N VAL A 38 -5.49 -1.33 5.45
CA VAL A 38 -6.89 -0.99 5.25
C VAL A 38 -7.10 0.48 5.56
N PHE A 39 -7.49 1.25 4.56
CA PHE A 39 -7.87 2.64 4.74
C PHE A 39 -9.38 2.77 4.76
N THR A 40 -9.91 3.21 5.87
CA THR A 40 -11.34 3.29 6.17
C THR A 40 -11.73 4.69 6.68
N ALA A 41 -13.03 4.92 6.82
CA ALA A 41 -13.58 6.10 7.47
C ALA A 41 -14.87 5.74 8.20
N SER A 42 -15.18 6.44 9.28
CA SER A 42 -16.39 6.20 10.09
C SER A 42 -17.69 6.43 9.32
N TRP A 43 -17.67 7.34 8.34
CA TRP A 43 -18.80 7.70 7.45
C TRP A 43 -18.92 6.80 6.22
N CYS A 44 -18.00 5.87 6.00
CA CYS A 44 -17.93 5.03 4.81
C CYS A 44 -18.85 3.80 4.94
N GLY A 45 -19.96 3.78 4.21
CA GLY A 45 -20.91 2.67 4.16
C GLY A 45 -20.29 1.36 3.64
N PRO A 46 -19.64 1.36 2.46
CA PRO A 46 -18.96 0.16 1.93
C PRO A 46 -17.89 -0.42 2.86
N CYS A 47 -17.21 0.42 3.64
CA CYS A 47 -16.23 -0.03 4.64
C CYS A 47 -16.90 -0.91 5.71
N LYS A 48 -18.08 -0.54 6.15
CA LYS A 48 -18.86 -1.29 7.16
C LYS A 48 -19.32 -2.63 6.62
N GLU A 49 -19.78 -2.67 5.38
CA GLU A 49 -20.25 -3.87 4.69
C GLU A 49 -19.14 -4.91 4.50
N GLN A 50 -17.90 -4.45 4.31
CA GLN A 50 -16.75 -5.32 4.06
C GLN A 50 -16.05 -5.81 5.33
N LYS A 51 -16.45 -5.36 6.52
CA LYS A 51 -15.84 -5.80 7.80
C LYS A 51 -15.82 -7.32 7.98
N PRO A 52 -16.87 -8.09 7.65
CA PRO A 52 -16.83 -9.55 7.77
C PRO A 52 -15.76 -10.20 6.90
N LEU A 53 -15.48 -9.63 5.71
CA LEU A 53 -14.44 -10.13 4.82
C LEU A 53 -13.04 -9.90 5.41
N MET A 54 -12.83 -8.74 6.04
CA MET A 54 -11.56 -8.46 6.74
C MET A 54 -11.29 -9.44 7.88
N ALA A 55 -12.30 -9.79 8.64
CA ALA A 55 -12.18 -10.79 9.70
C ALA A 55 -11.78 -12.17 9.15
N GLN A 56 -12.30 -12.57 7.99
CA GLN A 56 -11.92 -13.80 7.32
C GLN A 56 -10.47 -13.77 6.81
N ILE A 57 -10.04 -12.64 6.26
CA ILE A 57 -8.67 -12.43 5.78
C ILE A 57 -7.68 -12.51 6.95
N GLU A 58 -8.00 -11.87 8.06
CA GLU A 58 -7.19 -11.91 9.28
C GLU A 58 -7.10 -13.32 9.86
N ALA A 59 -8.23 -14.03 9.92
CA ALA A 59 -8.28 -15.41 10.39
C ALA A 59 -7.45 -16.38 9.52
N ALA A 60 -7.23 -16.05 8.26
CA ALA A 60 -6.39 -16.81 7.34
C ALA A 60 -4.88 -16.54 7.51
N GLY A 61 -4.47 -15.68 8.43
CA GLY A 61 -3.08 -15.41 8.78
C GLY A 61 -2.46 -14.15 8.18
N VAL A 62 -3.27 -13.28 7.55
CA VAL A 62 -2.82 -11.98 7.06
C VAL A 62 -2.70 -11.00 8.22
N ASP A 63 -1.61 -10.23 8.26
CA ASP A 63 -1.46 -9.11 9.19
C ASP A 63 -2.29 -7.92 8.67
N VAL A 64 -3.46 -7.71 9.25
CA VAL A 64 -4.40 -6.65 8.86
C VAL A 64 -4.17 -5.41 9.72
N ARG A 65 -3.86 -4.28 9.09
CA ARG A 65 -3.64 -2.99 9.74
C ARG A 65 -4.65 -1.97 9.23
N VAL A 66 -5.46 -1.45 10.14
CA VAL A 66 -6.56 -0.53 9.83
C VAL A 66 -6.18 0.90 10.17
N TYR A 67 -6.36 1.79 9.22
CA TYR A 67 -6.14 3.23 9.35
C TYR A 67 -7.42 3.97 8.98
N ASP A 68 -7.96 4.73 9.92
CA ASP A 68 -8.99 5.72 9.64
C ASP A 68 -8.33 6.94 8.99
N VAL A 69 -8.81 7.36 7.81
CA VAL A 69 -8.18 8.43 7.04
C VAL A 69 -8.34 9.79 7.70
N ASP A 70 -9.37 9.99 8.51
CA ASP A 70 -9.59 11.23 9.25
C ASP A 70 -8.68 11.33 10.48
N GLU A 71 -8.39 10.19 11.10
CA GLU A 71 -7.46 10.11 12.25
C GLU A 71 -5.99 10.02 11.83
N ASN A 72 -5.73 9.52 10.61
CA ASN A 72 -4.38 9.29 10.08
C ASN A 72 -4.18 9.97 8.70
N PRO A 73 -4.36 11.29 8.60
CA PRO A 73 -4.29 11.99 7.30
C PRO A 73 -2.90 11.94 6.67
N ALA A 74 -1.84 11.88 7.46
CA ALA A 74 -0.47 11.76 6.95
C ALA A 74 -0.24 10.40 6.28
N MET A 75 -0.76 9.32 6.84
CA MET A 75 -0.71 7.99 6.23
C MET A 75 -1.53 7.93 4.95
N ALA A 76 -2.73 8.51 4.95
CA ALA A 76 -3.58 8.59 3.77
C ALA A 76 -2.86 9.32 2.61
N ARG A 77 -2.21 10.45 2.89
CA ARG A 77 -1.41 11.18 1.89
C ARG A 77 -0.21 10.37 1.41
N ARG A 78 0.54 9.74 2.32
CA ARG A 78 1.72 8.93 1.99
C ARG A 78 1.40 7.82 1.00
N TYR A 79 0.25 7.18 1.17
CA TYR A 79 -0.20 6.09 0.30
C TYR A 79 -1.09 6.56 -0.85
N GLY A 80 -1.32 7.86 -1.00
CA GLY A 80 -2.14 8.44 -2.07
C GLY A 80 -3.58 7.96 -2.04
N ILE A 81 -4.19 7.89 -0.85
CA ILE A 81 -5.56 7.45 -0.67
C ILE A 81 -6.52 8.57 -1.08
N THR A 82 -7.35 8.30 -2.08
CA THR A 82 -8.34 9.24 -2.62
C THR A 82 -9.79 8.81 -2.34
N ALA A 83 -9.99 7.57 -1.95
CA ALA A 83 -11.33 7.01 -1.66
C ALA A 83 -11.23 5.92 -0.58
N THR A 84 -12.33 5.66 0.12
CA THR A 84 -12.46 4.57 1.08
C THR A 84 -13.60 3.63 0.66
N PRO A 85 -13.49 2.33 0.91
CA PRO A 85 -12.30 1.65 1.41
C PRO A 85 -11.19 1.57 0.35
N THR A 86 -9.93 1.57 0.79
CA THR A 86 -8.79 1.19 -0.05
C THR A 86 -7.99 0.14 0.70
N TYR A 87 -7.71 -0.96 0.03
CA TYR A 87 -6.89 -2.06 0.55
C TYR A 87 -5.60 -2.12 -0.23
N ILE A 88 -4.47 -2.15 0.48
CA ILE A 88 -3.15 -2.37 -0.11
C ILE A 88 -2.62 -3.67 0.47
N PHE A 89 -2.58 -4.70 -0.37
CA PHE A 89 -2.20 -6.04 0.03
C PHE A 89 -0.78 -6.36 -0.45
N TYR A 90 0.13 -6.52 0.50
CA TYR A 90 1.52 -6.88 0.26
C TYR A 90 1.68 -8.38 0.30
N LEU A 91 1.94 -8.96 -0.86
CA LEU A 91 2.35 -10.34 -1.01
C LEU A 91 3.87 -10.44 -1.01
N CYS A 92 4.40 -11.50 -0.41
CA CYS A 92 5.83 -11.74 -0.38
C CYS A 92 6.41 -11.86 -1.78
N GLY A 93 7.40 -11.01 -2.11
CA GLY A 93 8.13 -11.05 -3.38
C GLY A 93 7.35 -10.59 -4.62
N ARG A 94 6.20 -9.93 -4.44
CA ARG A 94 5.38 -9.39 -5.52
C ARG A 94 5.06 -7.91 -5.29
N ASN A 95 4.68 -7.24 -6.39
CA ASN A 95 4.12 -5.90 -6.29
C ASN A 95 2.83 -5.92 -5.46
N PRO A 96 2.57 -4.90 -4.62
CA PRO A 96 1.35 -4.84 -3.84
C PRO A 96 0.11 -4.76 -4.74
N LEU A 97 -0.93 -5.47 -4.36
CA LEU A 97 -2.26 -5.30 -4.94
C LEU A 97 -2.95 -4.13 -4.26
N ARG A 98 -3.48 -3.21 -5.04
CA ARG A 98 -4.31 -2.11 -4.57
C ARG A 98 -5.72 -2.26 -5.12
N THR A 99 -6.71 -2.35 -4.23
CA THR A 99 -8.11 -2.55 -4.58
C THR A 99 -9.04 -1.86 -3.57
N ASN A 100 -10.28 -1.64 -3.97
CA ASN A 100 -11.35 -1.17 -3.09
C ASN A 100 -12.31 -2.30 -2.67
N ASN A 101 -12.01 -3.54 -3.04
CA ASN A 101 -12.86 -4.70 -2.80
C ASN A 101 -12.10 -5.79 -2.03
N ALA A 102 -12.46 -5.98 -0.76
CA ALA A 102 -11.85 -6.99 0.09
C ALA A 102 -12.04 -8.43 -0.40
N SER A 103 -13.07 -8.71 -1.21
CA SER A 103 -13.29 -10.05 -1.75
C SER A 103 -12.19 -10.48 -2.72
N GLU A 104 -11.56 -9.54 -3.44
CA GLU A 104 -10.40 -9.85 -4.30
C GLU A 104 -9.23 -10.37 -3.47
N VAL A 105 -8.95 -9.70 -2.35
CA VAL A 105 -7.91 -10.15 -1.42
C VAL A 105 -8.24 -11.51 -0.83
N LEU A 106 -9.50 -11.73 -0.45
CA LEU A 106 -9.95 -12.99 0.14
C LEU A 106 -9.80 -14.16 -0.84
N VAL A 107 -10.07 -13.96 -2.13
CA VAL A 107 -9.85 -14.98 -3.17
C VAL A 107 -8.37 -15.37 -3.25
N ILE A 108 -7.46 -14.41 -3.25
CA ILE A 108 -6.02 -14.66 -3.27
C ILE A 108 -5.60 -15.45 -2.02
N VAL A 109 -6.09 -15.04 -0.88
CA VAL A 109 -5.78 -15.66 0.42
C VAL A 109 -6.25 -17.11 0.46
N ARG A 110 -7.46 -17.40 -0.03
CA ARG A 110 -8.02 -18.77 -0.07
C ARG A 110 -7.29 -19.69 -1.04
N ASN A 111 -6.78 -19.15 -2.14
CA ASN A 111 -6.00 -19.90 -3.11
C ASN A 111 -4.54 -20.19 -2.69
N GLY A 112 -4.16 -19.69 -1.53
CA GLY A 112 -2.80 -19.79 -1.01
C GLY A 112 -1.86 -18.74 -1.62
N TRP A 113 -1.24 -17.92 -0.80
CA TRP A 113 -0.37 -16.83 -1.26
C TRP A 113 1.05 -17.24 -1.60
N GLY A 114 1.38 -18.50 -1.62
CA GLY A 114 2.63 -19.00 -2.13
C GLY A 114 3.92 -18.46 -1.49
N CYS A 115 3.85 -17.91 -0.29
CA CYS A 115 5.03 -17.63 0.54
C CYS A 115 5.57 -18.95 1.09
N ARG A 116 6.35 -19.61 0.30
CA ARG A 116 7.09 -20.80 0.71
C ARG A 116 8.57 -20.47 0.88
#